data_c6914aaa0f4d3f96ea57313fecfcbdd2
#
_entry.id   c6914aaa0f4d3f96ea57313fecfcbdd2
#
_cell.length_a   1.000
_cell.length_b   1.000
_cell.length_c   1.000
_cell.angle_alpha   90.00
_cell.angle_beta   90.00
_cell.angle_gamma   90.00
#
_symmetry.space_group_name_H-M   'P 1'
#
loop_
_entity.id
_entity.type
_entity.pdbx_description
1 polymer ?
#
loop_
_entity_poly.entity_id
_entity_poly.type
_entity_poly.pdbx_seq_one_letter_code
_entity_poly.pdbx_strand_id
1 'polypeptide(L)'
;MIERLEQLLHAECSSHILPFLWMKGEDTLTIREEIDKIEECGIKEICLESRPYPDFCGPRWWETMDFLVPEAEKRGMKLWILDDRKFPTGYANGGFERNPKHEKIYIAERHMDIMGPCKDGAVLVENFLQPDGKLLGILACPKPDTQTLNVSAEGVLDLTNSVKDGFVYFDLPEGAYRLFILFTTKKGGGREHYMNLIDSESVRVLINEVYEKHYEHYGRYFGKTIAGFFSDEPELGNINGYPFDAGPGRRDVRMPWSKQLSDRLHEQWKDEFLQNLPALWYDMGEKTGRVRTQYMEHLTDLVYSCFSGQVGKWCSDHGVEYIGHIIEDDNAHTRLACSIGHYFKEMKGQHMAGVDVVHHQIVPGFTGKIHQWIAGDSDGEFFHFGLAKLASSAAHLDPKKKNRALCEIFGNYGWAEGVSFMKWLTNHMLVRGINEFTPHAFSMTYPDRDCPPHFYARGNNPQFPAFAKLMQYMQRSGSLHPALPR
;
A
#
# COMPACT_ATOMS: atom_id res chain seq x y z
N MET A 1 -16.82 20.88 -26.60
CA MET A 1 -17.04 21.64 -25.34
C MET A 1 -18.49 21.96 -25.14
N ILE A 2 -19.21 22.55 -26.11
CA ILE A 2 -20.63 22.88 -26.02
C ILE A 2 -21.49 21.61 -25.86
N GLU A 3 -21.28 20.59 -26.70
CA GLU A 3 -21.99 19.30 -26.65
C GLU A 3 -21.81 18.60 -25.30
N ARG A 4 -20.61 18.65 -24.69
CA ARG A 4 -20.37 18.14 -23.32
C ARG A 4 -21.15 18.94 -22.26
N LEU A 5 -21.24 20.25 -22.39
CA LEU A 5 -22.04 21.08 -21.48
C LEU A 5 -23.53 20.76 -21.61
N GLU A 6 -24.01 20.48 -22.80
CA GLU A 6 -25.41 20.07 -23.05
C GLU A 6 -25.68 18.67 -22.42
N GLN A 7 -24.79 17.69 -22.58
CA GLN A 7 -24.90 16.38 -21.93
C GLN A 7 -24.96 16.51 -20.42
N LEU A 8 -24.12 17.40 -19.82
CA LEU A 8 -24.14 17.68 -18.39
C LEU A 8 -25.44 18.33 -17.90
N LEU A 9 -26.03 19.19 -18.71
CA LEU A 9 -27.32 19.83 -18.40
C LEU A 9 -28.47 18.81 -18.42
N HIS A 10 -28.36 17.76 -19.26
CA HIS A 10 -29.34 16.69 -19.39
C HIS A 10 -29.08 15.50 -18.47
N ALA A 11 -28.13 15.60 -17.51
CA ALA A 11 -27.78 14.55 -16.54
C ALA A 11 -27.27 13.23 -17.16
N GLU A 12 -26.80 13.24 -18.41
CA GLU A 12 -26.11 12.11 -19.06
C GLU A 12 -24.63 12.08 -18.62
N CYS A 13 -24.41 11.86 -17.30
CA CYS A 13 -23.07 11.82 -16.73
C CYS A 13 -22.56 10.38 -16.65
N SER A 14 -21.27 10.19 -16.94
CA SER A 14 -20.57 8.97 -16.59
C SER A 14 -20.54 8.79 -15.06
N SER A 15 -20.37 7.56 -14.59
CA SER A 15 -20.11 7.33 -13.17
C SER A 15 -18.68 7.78 -12.82
N HIS A 16 -18.54 8.59 -11.78
CA HIS A 16 -17.27 9.13 -11.27
C HIS A 16 -17.16 8.98 -9.76
N ILE A 17 -18.08 8.25 -9.13
CA ILE A 17 -18.13 8.08 -7.68
C ILE A 17 -18.38 6.60 -7.37
N LEU A 18 -17.51 6.02 -6.54
CA LEU A 18 -17.58 4.66 -6.02
C LEU A 18 -17.28 4.67 -4.52
N PRO A 19 -18.23 5.05 -3.65
CA PRO A 19 -18.01 5.15 -2.22
C PRO A 19 -17.74 3.77 -1.61
N PHE A 20 -17.01 3.74 -0.50
CA PHE A 20 -16.99 2.55 0.32
C PHE A 20 -18.35 2.30 0.96
N LEU A 21 -18.80 1.06 0.89
CA LEU A 21 -19.88 0.50 1.69
C LEU A 21 -19.29 -0.53 2.66
N TRP A 22 -19.28 -0.17 3.94
CA TRP A 22 -18.72 -1.01 4.98
C TRP A 22 -19.65 -2.17 5.32
N MET A 23 -19.16 -3.37 5.11
CA MET A 23 -19.85 -4.62 5.33
C MET A 23 -19.36 -5.24 6.64
N LYS A 24 -20.25 -5.40 7.62
CA LYS A 24 -19.94 -5.97 8.96
C LYS A 24 -20.78 -7.22 9.28
N GLY A 25 -21.57 -7.72 8.29
CA GLY A 25 -22.43 -8.89 8.42
C GLY A 25 -23.88 -8.52 8.70
N GLU A 26 -24.35 -7.38 8.22
CA GLU A 26 -25.72 -6.90 8.30
C GLU A 26 -26.70 -7.80 7.53
N ASP A 27 -27.97 -7.73 7.91
CA ASP A 27 -29.04 -8.40 7.21
C ASP A 27 -29.39 -7.71 5.87
N THR A 28 -30.04 -8.47 4.98
CA THR A 28 -30.37 -8.01 3.63
C THR A 28 -31.32 -6.82 3.57
N LEU A 29 -32.17 -6.61 4.59
CA LEU A 29 -33.08 -5.46 4.66
C LEU A 29 -32.27 -4.18 4.96
N THR A 30 -31.36 -4.28 5.91
CA THR A 30 -30.43 -3.20 6.27
C THR A 30 -29.56 -2.81 5.09
N ILE A 31 -29.00 -3.81 4.38
CA ILE A 31 -28.15 -3.56 3.19
C ILE A 31 -28.98 -2.90 2.09
N ARG A 32 -30.21 -3.33 1.85
CA ARG A 32 -31.10 -2.73 0.84
C ARG A 32 -31.41 -1.28 1.15
N GLU A 33 -31.73 -0.96 2.42
CA GLU A 33 -31.97 0.42 2.85
C GLU A 33 -30.79 1.32 2.53
N GLU A 34 -29.56 0.86 2.80
CA GLU A 34 -28.36 1.67 2.54
C GLU A 34 -28.12 1.84 1.04
N ILE A 35 -28.33 0.78 0.22
CA ILE A 35 -28.24 0.87 -1.25
C ILE A 35 -29.29 1.84 -1.81
N ASP A 36 -30.52 1.84 -1.29
CA ASP A 36 -31.56 2.78 -1.68
C ASP A 36 -31.10 4.23 -1.45
N LYS A 37 -30.39 4.48 -0.34
CA LYS A 37 -29.83 5.80 -0.03
C LYS A 37 -28.64 6.17 -0.89
N ILE A 38 -27.79 5.22 -1.24
CA ILE A 38 -26.70 5.42 -2.20
C ILE A 38 -27.28 5.77 -3.58
N GLU A 39 -28.32 5.05 -4.02
CA GLU A 39 -28.99 5.33 -5.29
C GLU A 39 -29.72 6.70 -5.30
N GLU A 40 -30.31 7.11 -4.16
CA GLU A 40 -30.89 8.45 -4.00
C GLU A 40 -29.87 9.58 -4.23
N CYS A 41 -28.59 9.34 -3.94
CA CYS A 41 -27.48 10.25 -4.25
C CYS A 41 -27.13 10.30 -5.75
N GLY A 42 -27.73 9.45 -6.59
CA GLY A 42 -27.38 9.29 -8.01
C GLY A 42 -26.11 8.47 -8.26
N ILE A 43 -25.62 7.78 -7.24
CA ILE A 43 -24.40 6.94 -7.31
C ILE A 43 -24.75 5.61 -7.99
N LYS A 44 -23.89 5.16 -8.89
CA LYS A 44 -24.09 3.91 -9.67
C LYS A 44 -22.96 2.90 -9.53
N GLU A 45 -21.96 3.19 -8.72
CA GLU A 45 -20.87 2.26 -8.42
C GLU A 45 -20.62 2.25 -6.90
N ILE A 46 -20.32 1.09 -6.34
CA ILE A 46 -20.09 0.91 -4.88
C ILE A 46 -18.87 0.03 -4.70
N CYS A 47 -17.97 0.38 -3.80
CA CYS A 47 -16.88 -0.48 -3.36
C CYS A 47 -17.26 -1.17 -2.04
N LEU A 48 -17.39 -2.49 -2.07
CA LEU A 48 -17.74 -3.31 -0.91
C LEU A 48 -16.47 -3.55 -0.08
N GLU A 49 -16.47 -3.08 1.15
CA GLU A 49 -15.36 -3.25 2.07
C GLU A 49 -15.75 -4.14 3.27
N SER A 50 -14.99 -5.20 3.50
CA SER A 50 -15.06 -5.97 4.75
C SER A 50 -14.48 -5.15 5.91
N ARG A 51 -15.31 -4.78 6.96
CA ARG A 51 -14.86 -3.82 7.99
C ARG A 51 -15.22 -4.18 9.46
N PRO A 52 -14.72 -5.27 10.02
CA PRO A 52 -14.45 -6.56 9.40
C PRO A 52 -15.75 -7.33 9.16
N TYR A 53 -15.85 -8.03 8.04
CA TYR A 53 -16.92 -9.00 7.83
C TYR A 53 -16.53 -10.31 8.52
N PRO A 54 -17.41 -10.92 9.35
CA PRO A 54 -17.01 -12.06 10.20
C PRO A 54 -16.55 -13.30 9.45
N ASP A 55 -16.96 -13.45 8.21
CA ASP A 55 -16.70 -14.63 7.37
C ASP A 55 -16.43 -14.21 5.91
N PHE A 56 -15.51 -13.26 5.70
CA PHE A 56 -15.13 -12.78 4.37
C PHE A 56 -14.63 -13.93 3.49
N CYS A 57 -15.14 -14.04 2.27
CA CYS A 57 -14.93 -15.17 1.36
C CYS A 57 -15.37 -16.53 1.94
N GLY A 58 -16.29 -16.55 2.88
CA GLY A 58 -16.91 -17.74 3.43
C GLY A 58 -18.42 -17.79 3.19
N PRO A 59 -19.14 -18.82 3.71
CA PRO A 59 -20.56 -19.04 3.44
C PRO A 59 -21.45 -17.81 3.65
N ARG A 60 -21.29 -17.07 4.74
CA ARG A 60 -22.12 -15.88 5.02
C ARG A 60 -21.80 -14.72 4.04
N TRP A 61 -20.54 -14.59 3.64
CA TRP A 61 -20.16 -13.63 2.61
C TRP A 61 -20.86 -13.95 1.28
N TRP A 62 -20.86 -15.22 0.89
CA TRP A 62 -21.53 -15.65 -0.34
C TRP A 62 -23.04 -15.47 -0.29
N GLU A 63 -23.70 -15.74 0.84
CA GLU A 63 -25.13 -15.45 1.03
C GLU A 63 -25.43 -13.96 0.85
N THR A 64 -24.58 -13.08 1.38
CA THR A 64 -24.70 -11.63 1.20
C THR A 64 -24.47 -11.23 -0.25
N MET A 65 -23.46 -11.77 -0.91
CA MET A 65 -23.16 -11.48 -2.32
C MET A 65 -24.23 -12.03 -3.27
N ASP A 66 -24.88 -13.18 -2.96
CA ASP A 66 -26.01 -13.73 -3.71
C ASP A 66 -27.24 -12.81 -3.67
N PHE A 67 -27.37 -11.98 -2.66
CA PHE A 67 -28.35 -10.91 -2.59
C PHE A 67 -27.84 -9.65 -3.35
N LEU A 68 -26.61 -9.21 -3.08
CA LEU A 68 -26.07 -7.93 -3.57
C LEU A 68 -25.88 -7.89 -5.08
N VAL A 69 -25.32 -8.95 -5.68
CA VAL A 69 -24.95 -8.93 -7.10
C VAL A 69 -26.18 -8.84 -7.99
N PRO A 70 -27.27 -9.65 -7.79
CA PRO A 70 -28.50 -9.50 -8.57
C PRO A 70 -29.22 -8.17 -8.28
N GLU A 71 -29.18 -7.66 -7.05
CA GLU A 71 -29.80 -6.38 -6.71
C GLU A 71 -29.09 -5.20 -7.41
N ALA A 72 -27.76 -5.23 -7.47
CA ALA A 72 -26.95 -4.25 -8.21
C ALA A 72 -27.24 -4.34 -9.72
N GLU A 73 -27.27 -5.55 -10.28
CA GLU A 73 -27.61 -5.77 -11.70
C GLU A 73 -28.97 -5.17 -12.05
N LYS A 74 -29.99 -5.45 -11.25
CA LYS A 74 -31.36 -4.92 -11.42
C LYS A 74 -31.40 -3.39 -11.42
N ARG A 75 -30.55 -2.73 -10.64
CA ARG A 75 -30.45 -1.27 -10.51
C ARG A 75 -29.51 -0.64 -11.55
N GLY A 76 -28.84 -1.46 -12.37
CA GLY A 76 -27.80 -0.98 -13.28
C GLY A 76 -26.57 -0.40 -12.55
N MET A 77 -26.31 -0.90 -11.34
CA MET A 77 -25.16 -0.52 -10.53
C MET A 77 -23.99 -1.47 -10.75
N LYS A 78 -22.77 -0.99 -10.49
CA LYS A 78 -21.56 -1.80 -10.49
C LYS A 78 -21.00 -1.94 -9.09
N LEU A 79 -20.40 -3.08 -8.85
CA LEU A 79 -19.75 -3.42 -7.60
C LEU A 79 -18.23 -3.53 -7.80
N TRP A 80 -17.49 -2.92 -6.92
CA TRP A 80 -16.07 -3.13 -6.70
C TRP A 80 -15.89 -3.88 -5.39
N ILE A 81 -14.83 -4.65 -5.24
CA ILE A 81 -14.56 -5.45 -4.07
C ILE A 81 -13.20 -5.03 -3.51
N LEU A 82 -13.17 -4.50 -2.28
CA LEU A 82 -11.92 -4.31 -1.57
C LEU A 82 -11.33 -5.69 -1.27
N ASP A 83 -10.07 -5.86 -1.63
CA ASP A 83 -9.47 -7.17 -1.88
C ASP A 83 -8.89 -7.87 -0.65
N ASP A 84 -9.32 -7.47 0.56
CA ASP A 84 -8.93 -8.20 1.77
C ASP A 84 -10.03 -8.20 2.85
N ARG A 85 -9.91 -9.09 3.82
CA ARG A 85 -10.85 -9.22 4.95
C ARG A 85 -10.83 -8.03 5.91
N LYS A 86 -9.77 -7.25 5.88
CA LYS A 86 -9.55 -6.05 6.70
C LYS A 86 -8.47 -5.17 6.09
N PHE A 87 -8.54 -3.89 6.39
CA PHE A 87 -7.53 -2.88 6.11
C PHE A 87 -6.18 -3.16 6.83
N PRO A 88 -5.04 -2.87 6.20
CA PRO A 88 -4.84 -2.62 4.78
C PRO A 88 -4.75 -3.92 3.96
N THR A 89 -4.79 -3.82 2.63
CA THR A 89 -4.55 -4.96 1.74
C THR A 89 -3.22 -5.66 2.02
N GLY A 90 -3.23 -6.98 2.14
CA GLY A 90 -2.01 -7.78 2.30
C GLY A 90 -2.11 -8.94 3.30
N TYR A 91 -3.22 -9.09 4.00
CA TYR A 91 -3.46 -10.25 4.88
C TYR A 91 -3.97 -11.49 4.13
N ALA A 92 -4.34 -11.32 2.86
CA ALA A 92 -4.82 -12.39 1.98
C ALA A 92 -5.92 -13.25 2.65
N ASN A 93 -6.95 -12.61 3.19
CA ASN A 93 -8.02 -13.28 3.93
C ASN A 93 -7.50 -14.26 5.01
N GLY A 94 -6.40 -13.94 5.68
CA GLY A 94 -5.77 -14.81 6.69
C GLY A 94 -5.01 -16.00 6.10
N GLY A 95 -4.70 -16.00 4.82
CA GLY A 95 -3.92 -17.05 4.17
C GLY A 95 -2.57 -17.29 4.82
N PHE A 96 -1.90 -16.22 5.26
CA PHE A 96 -0.60 -16.31 5.93
C PHE A 96 -0.68 -16.79 7.39
N GLU A 97 -1.80 -16.56 8.07
CA GLU A 97 -2.03 -17.13 9.40
C GLU A 97 -2.17 -18.66 9.31
N ARG A 98 -2.86 -19.15 8.26
CA ARG A 98 -3.04 -20.58 8.01
C ARG A 98 -1.78 -21.25 7.46
N ASN A 99 -1.02 -20.53 6.62
CA ASN A 99 0.21 -21.04 6.01
C ASN A 99 1.25 -19.92 5.87
N PRO A 100 2.19 -19.81 6.82
CA PRO A 100 3.17 -18.73 6.83
C PRO A 100 4.34 -18.94 5.85
N LYS A 101 4.28 -19.90 4.94
CA LYS A 101 5.40 -20.24 4.05
C LYS A 101 5.85 -19.05 3.21
N HIS A 102 4.90 -18.30 2.65
CA HIS A 102 5.13 -17.17 1.75
C HIS A 102 4.93 -15.80 2.39
N GLU A 103 4.93 -15.72 3.72
CA GLU A 103 4.93 -14.43 4.41
C GLU A 103 6.12 -13.56 4.02
N LYS A 104 5.96 -12.26 4.22
CA LYS A 104 7.05 -11.29 4.09
C LYS A 104 8.28 -11.70 4.87
N ILE A 105 9.42 -11.45 4.30
CA ILE A 105 10.73 -11.62 4.94
C ILE A 105 11.55 -10.34 4.79
N TYR A 106 12.47 -10.16 5.71
CA TYR A 106 13.40 -9.04 5.74
C TYR A 106 14.82 -9.54 5.83
N ILE A 107 15.76 -8.72 5.35
CA ILE A 107 17.16 -8.82 5.76
C ILE A 107 17.38 -7.88 6.94
N ALA A 108 18.13 -8.35 7.91
CA ALA A 108 18.53 -7.62 9.09
C ALA A 108 20.01 -7.86 9.38
N GLU A 109 20.58 -6.95 10.17
CA GLU A 109 21.93 -7.06 10.65
C GLU A 109 21.97 -7.02 12.20
N ARG A 110 22.98 -7.67 12.74
CA ARG A 110 23.48 -7.49 14.11
C ARG A 110 24.98 -7.38 14.01
N HIS A 111 25.58 -6.64 14.90
CA HIS A 111 27.03 -6.43 14.88
C HIS A 111 27.64 -6.33 16.25
N MET A 112 28.97 -6.48 16.29
CA MET A 112 29.82 -6.10 17.38
C MET A 112 31.11 -5.46 16.85
N ASP A 113 31.68 -4.53 17.63
CA ASP A 113 32.95 -3.90 17.27
C ASP A 113 34.09 -4.66 17.99
N ILE A 114 35.17 -4.93 17.28
CA ILE A 114 36.32 -5.70 17.75
C ILE A 114 37.60 -4.92 17.43
N MET A 115 38.50 -4.87 18.39
CA MET A 115 39.87 -4.35 18.17
C MET A 115 40.83 -5.48 17.81
N GLY A 116 41.50 -5.33 16.68
CA GLY A 116 42.65 -6.15 16.31
C GLY A 116 43.98 -5.56 16.83
N PRO A 117 45.08 -6.34 16.81
CA PRO A 117 45.09 -7.69 16.28
C PRO A 117 44.38 -8.69 17.21
N CYS A 118 43.59 -9.57 16.63
CA CYS A 118 42.90 -10.64 17.34
C CYS A 118 43.25 -11.97 16.67
N LYS A 119 43.73 -12.93 17.42
CA LYS A 119 43.96 -14.30 16.91
C LYS A 119 43.01 -15.26 17.60
N ASP A 120 42.64 -16.30 16.86
CA ASP A 120 41.75 -17.36 17.34
C ASP A 120 40.44 -16.82 17.95
N GLY A 121 39.96 -15.69 17.42
CA GLY A 121 38.66 -15.11 17.83
C GLY A 121 37.50 -16.07 17.52
N ALA A 122 36.53 -16.17 18.44
CA ALA A 122 35.37 -17.01 18.26
C ALA A 122 34.13 -16.31 18.83
N VAL A 123 33.01 -16.29 18.03
CA VAL A 123 31.74 -15.70 18.41
C VAL A 123 30.61 -16.67 18.13
N LEU A 124 29.74 -16.91 19.13
CA LEU A 124 28.56 -17.74 18.96
C LEU A 124 27.51 -16.97 18.14
N VAL A 125 27.27 -17.47 16.93
CA VAL A 125 26.41 -16.82 15.93
C VAL A 125 24.94 -16.73 16.40
N GLU A 126 24.47 -17.78 17.08
CA GLU A 126 23.07 -17.86 17.56
C GLU A 126 22.66 -16.68 18.45
N ASN A 127 23.61 -16.12 19.23
CA ASN A 127 23.33 -14.94 20.07
C ASN A 127 22.89 -13.69 19.31
N PHE A 128 23.12 -13.66 18.00
CA PHE A 128 22.80 -12.52 17.14
C PHE A 128 21.59 -12.79 16.25
N LEU A 129 21.14 -14.03 16.11
CA LEU A 129 20.00 -14.38 15.27
C LEU A 129 18.68 -14.16 16.02
N GLN A 130 17.63 -13.86 15.25
CA GLN A 130 16.25 -13.98 15.72
C GLN A 130 15.86 -15.47 15.79
N PRO A 131 14.83 -15.85 16.56
CA PRO A 131 14.41 -17.27 16.67
C PRO A 131 14.08 -17.94 15.31
N ASP A 132 13.62 -17.17 14.32
CA ASP A 132 13.37 -17.61 12.95
C ASP A 132 14.48 -17.21 11.97
N GLY A 133 15.57 -16.61 12.48
CA GLY A 133 16.66 -16.04 11.71
C GLY A 133 17.43 -17.10 10.92
N LYS A 134 17.62 -16.85 9.63
CA LYS A 134 18.48 -17.67 8.79
C LYS A 134 19.72 -16.87 8.39
N LEU A 135 20.89 -17.37 8.78
CA LEU A 135 22.16 -16.74 8.45
C LEU A 135 22.29 -16.56 6.94
N LEU A 136 22.68 -15.36 6.53
CA LEU A 136 22.96 -14.99 5.15
C LEU A 136 24.48 -14.85 4.91
N GLY A 137 25.18 -14.19 5.86
CA GLY A 137 26.61 -14.01 5.78
C GLY A 137 27.19 -13.37 7.04
N ILE A 138 28.50 -13.48 7.19
CA ILE A 138 29.27 -12.85 8.28
C ILE A 138 30.45 -12.10 7.68
N LEU A 139 30.54 -10.81 7.98
CA LEU A 139 31.58 -9.93 7.44
C LEU A 139 32.30 -9.19 8.57
N ALA A 140 33.61 -9.13 8.51
CA ALA A 140 34.39 -8.18 9.32
C ALA A 140 34.80 -7.00 8.43
N CYS A 141 34.19 -5.85 8.67
CA CYS A 141 34.45 -4.63 7.93
C CYS A 141 35.39 -3.73 8.75
N PRO A 142 36.52 -3.26 8.18
CA PRO A 142 37.38 -2.31 8.86
C PRO A 142 36.61 -0.99 9.16
N LYS A 143 36.88 -0.39 10.31
CA LYS A 143 36.38 0.95 10.66
C LYS A 143 37.52 1.95 10.47
N PRO A 144 37.26 3.15 9.88
CA PRO A 144 38.27 4.20 9.75
C PRO A 144 38.84 4.66 11.10
N ASP A 145 37.98 4.64 12.13
CA ASP A 145 38.35 4.93 13.53
C ASP A 145 37.38 4.23 14.51
N THR A 146 37.69 4.27 15.79
CA THR A 146 36.89 3.59 16.83
C THR A 146 35.58 4.28 17.17
N GLN A 147 35.40 5.56 16.82
CA GLN A 147 34.25 6.37 17.21
C GLN A 147 33.22 6.48 16.12
N THR A 148 33.65 6.34 14.85
CA THR A 148 32.73 6.41 13.71
C THR A 148 31.81 5.20 13.66
N LEU A 149 30.62 5.41 13.16
CA LEU A 149 29.69 4.33 12.83
C LEU A 149 29.90 3.79 11.42
N ASN A 150 30.64 4.52 10.59
CA ASN A 150 30.97 4.15 9.22
C ASN A 150 31.94 2.97 9.18
N VAL A 151 31.92 2.26 8.07
CA VAL A 151 32.82 1.14 7.83
C VAL A 151 33.47 1.28 6.46
N SER A 152 34.67 0.71 6.30
CA SER A 152 35.37 0.72 5.00
C SER A 152 34.79 -0.30 4.06
N ALA A 153 34.75 0.04 2.78
CA ALA A 153 34.51 -0.90 1.68
C ALA A 153 35.75 -1.74 1.35
N GLU A 154 36.92 -1.24 1.70
CA GLU A 154 38.21 -1.91 1.45
C GLU A 154 38.62 -2.77 2.65
N GLY A 155 39.24 -3.91 2.39
CA GLY A 155 39.72 -4.81 3.44
C GLY A 155 38.62 -5.59 4.17
N VAL A 156 37.42 -5.68 3.59
CA VAL A 156 36.32 -6.50 4.13
C VAL A 156 36.69 -7.97 4.05
N LEU A 157 36.57 -8.67 5.19
CA LEU A 157 36.78 -10.10 5.29
C LEU A 157 35.45 -10.84 5.31
N ASP A 158 35.23 -11.74 4.36
CA ASP A 158 34.09 -12.66 4.38
C ASP A 158 34.43 -13.87 5.26
N LEU A 159 33.72 -13.97 6.37
CA LEU A 159 33.88 -15.03 7.39
C LEU A 159 32.75 -16.07 7.35
N THR A 160 31.87 -15.99 6.35
CA THR A 160 30.70 -16.87 6.26
C THR A 160 31.06 -18.35 6.29
N ASN A 161 32.12 -18.73 5.59
CA ASN A 161 32.62 -20.10 5.54
C ASN A 161 33.47 -20.52 6.77
N SER A 162 33.74 -19.60 7.69
CA SER A 162 34.48 -19.86 8.94
C SER A 162 33.56 -20.27 10.10
N VAL A 163 32.28 -20.49 9.83
CA VAL A 163 31.32 -20.98 10.84
C VAL A 163 31.50 -22.49 11.03
N LYS A 164 31.76 -22.88 12.27
CA LYS A 164 31.84 -24.28 12.67
C LYS A 164 31.23 -24.46 14.07
N ASP A 165 30.42 -25.50 14.25
CA ASP A 165 29.76 -25.83 15.52
C ASP A 165 28.98 -24.63 16.13
N GLY A 166 28.39 -23.77 15.27
CA GLY A 166 27.65 -22.57 15.68
C GLY A 166 28.51 -21.34 15.99
N PHE A 167 29.82 -21.46 15.95
CA PHE A 167 30.77 -20.35 16.15
C PHE A 167 31.38 -19.91 14.83
N VAL A 168 31.52 -18.58 14.64
CA VAL A 168 32.40 -18.03 13.60
C VAL A 168 33.79 -17.85 14.22
N TYR A 169 34.81 -18.36 13.53
CA TYR A 169 36.23 -18.24 13.92
C TYR A 169 36.91 -17.23 13.00
N PHE A 170 37.80 -16.43 13.56
CA PHE A 170 38.49 -15.39 12.80
C PHE A 170 39.82 -14.96 13.39
N ASP A 171 40.71 -14.54 12.51
CA ASP A 171 41.88 -13.74 12.81
C ASP A 171 41.70 -12.36 12.22
N LEU A 172 41.89 -11.29 13.01
CA LEU A 172 41.82 -9.92 12.55
C LEU A 172 43.19 -9.26 12.64
N PRO A 173 43.61 -8.55 11.58
CA PRO A 173 44.81 -7.70 11.61
C PRO A 173 44.66 -6.54 12.63
N GLU A 174 45.74 -5.75 12.79
CA GLU A 174 45.70 -4.53 13.58
C GLU A 174 44.66 -3.55 13.03
N GLY A 175 43.87 -2.93 13.92
CA GLY A 175 42.83 -1.96 13.57
C GLY A 175 41.48 -2.23 14.23
N ALA A 176 40.53 -1.38 13.98
CA ALA A 176 39.15 -1.52 14.46
C ALA A 176 38.29 -2.20 13.38
N TYR A 177 37.45 -3.12 13.77
CA TYR A 177 36.55 -3.85 12.87
C TYR A 177 35.14 -3.87 13.43
N ARG A 178 34.15 -3.87 12.50
CA ARG A 178 32.77 -4.22 12.82
C ARG A 178 32.47 -5.59 12.23
N LEU A 179 32.17 -6.54 13.09
CA LEU A 179 31.72 -7.87 12.72
C LEU A 179 30.20 -7.83 12.52
N PHE A 180 29.74 -7.94 11.29
CA PHE A 180 28.32 -8.04 10.94
C PHE A 180 27.89 -9.50 10.83
N ILE A 181 26.74 -9.79 11.44
CA ILE A 181 25.98 -11.02 11.23
C ILE A 181 24.72 -10.62 10.47
N LEU A 182 24.67 -10.98 9.19
CA LEU A 182 23.59 -10.71 8.27
C LEU A 182 22.66 -11.92 8.23
N PHE A 183 21.37 -11.70 8.37
CA PHE A 183 20.38 -12.80 8.39
C PHE A 183 19.03 -12.35 7.84
N THR A 184 18.22 -13.32 7.39
CA THR A 184 16.82 -13.08 7.04
C THR A 184 15.91 -13.48 8.19
N THR A 185 14.76 -12.77 8.33
CA THR A 185 13.77 -13.02 9.38
C THR A 185 12.39 -12.54 8.94
N LYS A 186 11.33 -13.12 9.48
CA LYS A 186 9.96 -12.63 9.35
C LYS A 186 9.55 -11.65 10.46
N LYS A 187 10.41 -11.48 11.49
CA LYS A 187 10.09 -10.70 12.69
C LYS A 187 10.57 -9.26 12.60
N GLY A 188 9.87 -8.38 13.33
CA GLY A 188 10.28 -6.99 13.56
C GLY A 188 9.82 -5.99 12.50
N GLY A 189 8.87 -6.35 11.67
CA GLY A 189 8.14 -5.40 10.82
C GLY A 189 6.86 -4.89 11.47
N GLY A 190 6.16 -3.99 10.79
CA GLY A 190 4.92 -3.35 11.24
C GLY A 190 3.67 -4.22 11.14
N ARG A 191 3.68 -5.24 10.31
CA ARG A 191 2.54 -6.13 10.09
C ARG A 191 2.92 -7.58 10.36
N GLU A 192 2.09 -8.32 11.06
CA GLU A 192 2.25 -9.77 11.22
C GLU A 192 1.36 -10.52 10.22
N HIS A 193 1.78 -11.71 9.79
CA HIS A 193 1.03 -12.55 8.87
C HIS A 193 0.59 -11.81 7.59
N TYR A 194 1.57 -11.14 6.97
CA TYR A 194 1.32 -10.21 5.89
C TYR A 194 2.07 -10.60 4.62
N MET A 195 1.53 -10.19 3.49
CA MET A 195 2.05 -10.45 2.15
C MET A 195 3.45 -9.86 1.93
N ASN A 196 4.26 -10.55 1.17
CA ASN A 196 5.51 -10.04 0.65
C ASN A 196 5.27 -9.48 -0.77
N LEU A 197 5.19 -8.16 -0.89
CA LEU A 197 4.90 -7.50 -2.18
C LEU A 197 5.96 -7.75 -3.27
N ILE A 198 7.15 -8.23 -2.90
CA ILE A 198 8.27 -8.51 -3.79
C ILE A 198 8.52 -10.01 -3.99
N ASP A 199 7.49 -10.83 -3.74
CA ASP A 199 7.47 -12.27 -3.97
C ASP A 199 6.17 -12.66 -4.69
N SER A 200 6.28 -13.12 -5.93
CA SER A 200 5.11 -13.49 -6.75
C SER A 200 4.28 -14.63 -6.17
N GLU A 201 4.92 -15.57 -5.45
CA GLU A 201 4.20 -16.66 -4.78
C GLU A 201 3.41 -16.16 -3.57
N SER A 202 3.92 -15.15 -2.87
CA SER A 202 3.20 -14.49 -1.79
C SER A 202 1.94 -13.79 -2.31
N VAL A 203 2.07 -13.01 -3.38
CA VAL A 203 0.93 -12.34 -4.02
C VAL A 203 -0.09 -13.33 -4.58
N ARG A 204 0.38 -14.49 -5.06
CA ARG A 204 -0.51 -15.58 -5.50
C ARG A 204 -1.43 -16.07 -4.39
N VAL A 205 -1.01 -16.01 -3.11
CA VAL A 205 -1.88 -16.34 -1.98
C VAL A 205 -3.09 -15.39 -1.92
N LEU A 206 -2.87 -14.08 -2.07
CA LEU A 206 -3.97 -13.10 -2.12
C LEU A 206 -4.91 -13.40 -3.29
N ILE A 207 -4.37 -13.62 -4.48
CA ILE A 207 -5.18 -13.92 -5.66
C ILE A 207 -6.03 -15.18 -5.42
N ASN A 208 -5.46 -16.25 -4.91
CA ASN A 208 -6.17 -17.51 -4.67
C ASN A 208 -7.23 -17.39 -3.55
N GLU A 209 -6.93 -16.63 -2.49
CA GLU A 209 -7.81 -16.54 -1.32
C GLU A 209 -8.97 -15.55 -1.50
N VAL A 210 -8.86 -14.61 -2.43
CA VAL A 210 -9.86 -13.57 -2.65
C VAL A 210 -10.36 -13.55 -4.09
N TYR A 211 -9.50 -13.31 -5.04
CA TYR A 211 -9.87 -13.05 -6.44
C TYR A 211 -10.46 -14.30 -7.12
N GLU A 212 -9.75 -15.43 -7.06
CA GLU A 212 -10.23 -16.70 -7.64
C GLU A 212 -11.55 -17.13 -7.01
N LYS A 213 -11.71 -17.00 -5.69
CA LYS A 213 -12.96 -17.35 -5.01
C LYS A 213 -14.14 -16.50 -5.49
N HIS A 214 -13.95 -15.20 -5.68
CA HIS A 214 -15.00 -14.35 -6.24
C HIS A 214 -15.29 -14.71 -7.70
N TYR A 215 -14.28 -15.04 -8.48
CA TYR A 215 -14.46 -15.48 -9.85
C TYR A 215 -15.20 -16.83 -9.94
N GLU A 216 -14.86 -17.79 -9.11
CA GLU A 216 -15.55 -19.09 -9.03
C GLU A 216 -17.05 -18.93 -8.77
N HIS A 217 -17.45 -18.00 -7.89
CA HIS A 217 -18.85 -17.75 -7.56
C HIS A 217 -19.58 -16.84 -8.57
N TYR A 218 -18.89 -15.78 -9.05
CA TYR A 218 -19.54 -14.67 -9.79
C TYR A 218 -18.91 -14.35 -11.13
N GLY A 219 -18.11 -15.22 -11.74
CA GLY A 219 -17.40 -14.96 -12.98
C GLY A 219 -18.32 -14.51 -14.14
N ARG A 220 -19.58 -14.98 -14.19
CA ARG A 220 -20.58 -14.53 -15.19
C ARG A 220 -20.94 -13.04 -15.11
N TYR A 221 -20.71 -12.41 -13.96
CA TYR A 221 -20.98 -10.99 -13.71
C TYR A 221 -19.75 -10.10 -13.89
N PHE A 222 -18.57 -10.71 -14.09
CA PHE A 222 -17.32 -9.97 -14.26
C PHE A 222 -17.37 -9.14 -15.56
N GLY A 223 -16.90 -7.89 -15.47
CA GLY A 223 -16.97 -6.91 -16.55
C GLY A 223 -18.38 -6.36 -16.84
N LYS A 224 -19.37 -6.79 -16.07
CA LYS A 224 -20.76 -6.33 -16.14
C LYS A 224 -21.14 -5.64 -14.82
N THR A 225 -21.68 -6.42 -13.88
CA THR A 225 -22.06 -5.94 -12.54
C THR A 225 -20.86 -5.85 -11.62
N ILE A 226 -19.94 -6.80 -11.66
CA ILE A 226 -18.66 -6.72 -10.93
C ILE A 226 -17.66 -6.02 -11.84
N ALA A 227 -17.27 -4.80 -11.45
CA ALA A 227 -16.36 -3.95 -12.22
C ALA A 227 -14.89 -4.29 -11.96
N GLY A 228 -14.55 -4.69 -10.73
CA GLY A 228 -13.18 -5.01 -10.39
C GLY A 228 -12.89 -5.08 -8.90
N PHE A 229 -11.62 -4.95 -8.60
CA PHE A 229 -11.09 -5.02 -7.24
C PHE A 229 -10.34 -3.74 -6.88
N PHE A 230 -10.38 -3.42 -5.59
CA PHE A 230 -9.73 -2.26 -4.99
C PHE A 230 -8.73 -2.73 -3.94
N SER A 231 -7.46 -2.34 -4.08
CA SER A 231 -6.44 -2.52 -3.04
C SER A 231 -6.28 -1.24 -2.24
N ASP A 232 -6.37 -1.39 -0.93
CA ASP A 232 -6.31 -0.30 0.03
C ASP A 232 -4.98 -0.34 0.79
N GLU A 233 -4.13 0.66 0.55
CA GLU A 233 -2.83 0.88 1.20
C GLU A 233 -1.92 -0.35 1.38
N PRO A 234 -1.67 -1.16 0.34
CA PRO A 234 -0.68 -2.22 0.46
C PRO A 234 0.69 -1.64 0.77
N GLU A 235 1.46 -2.31 1.64
CA GLU A 235 2.75 -1.80 2.08
C GLU A 235 3.83 -2.87 2.22
N LEU A 236 5.10 -2.47 2.20
CA LEU A 236 6.22 -3.38 2.45
C LEU A 236 6.23 -3.92 3.90
N GLY A 237 5.56 -3.23 4.81
CA GLY A 237 5.34 -3.65 6.20
C GLY A 237 6.62 -3.90 7.00
N ASN A 238 7.73 -3.24 6.65
CA ASN A 238 9.05 -3.48 7.22
C ASN A 238 9.37 -2.62 8.45
N ILE A 239 8.47 -1.73 8.83
CA ILE A 239 8.62 -0.84 9.98
C ILE A 239 7.27 -0.60 10.64
N ASN A 240 7.28 -0.31 11.96
CA ASN A 240 6.09 0.16 12.67
C ASN A 240 5.90 1.66 12.48
N GLY A 241 4.68 2.08 12.17
CA GLY A 241 4.36 3.48 11.87
C GLY A 241 5.02 3.94 10.56
N TYR A 242 5.03 5.25 10.35
CA TYR A 242 5.52 5.86 9.11
C TYR A 242 6.55 6.96 9.41
N PRO A 243 7.69 6.63 10.06
CA PRO A 243 8.70 7.64 10.37
C PRO A 243 9.28 8.21 9.07
N PHE A 244 9.38 9.53 9.03
CA PHE A 244 9.75 10.29 7.83
C PHE A 244 11.07 9.85 7.20
N ASP A 245 12.02 9.39 8.00
CA ASP A 245 13.36 8.98 7.58
C ASP A 245 13.54 7.47 7.43
N ALA A 246 12.44 6.71 7.39
CA ALA A 246 12.49 5.25 7.21
C ALA A 246 12.96 4.89 5.79
N GLY A 247 14.21 4.42 5.69
CA GLY A 247 14.79 4.06 4.40
C GLY A 247 16.22 3.52 4.52
N PRO A 248 16.86 3.21 3.38
CA PRO A 248 18.26 2.81 3.37
C PRO A 248 19.17 3.86 4.03
N GLY A 249 20.05 3.41 4.91
CA GLY A 249 20.92 4.27 5.72
C GLY A 249 20.44 4.44 7.15
N ARG A 250 19.22 4.08 7.47
CA ARG A 250 18.71 4.04 8.84
C ARG A 250 18.94 2.67 9.46
N ARG A 251 19.64 2.63 10.61
CA ARG A 251 20.17 1.40 11.19
C ARG A 251 19.14 0.49 11.84
N ASP A 252 18.06 1.05 12.34
CA ASP A 252 16.98 0.33 13.01
C ASP A 252 15.88 -0.17 12.05
N VAL A 253 16.01 0.10 10.76
CA VAL A 253 15.06 -0.32 9.73
C VAL A 253 15.47 -1.68 9.17
N ARG A 254 14.52 -2.61 9.13
CA ARG A 254 14.68 -3.86 8.39
C ARG A 254 14.44 -3.62 6.93
N MET A 255 15.27 -4.22 6.07
CA MET A 255 15.11 -4.04 4.63
C MET A 255 14.24 -5.17 4.07
N PRO A 256 13.19 -4.86 3.27
CA PRO A 256 12.39 -5.87 2.57
C PRO A 256 13.27 -6.85 1.80
N TRP A 257 12.89 -8.12 1.83
CA TRP A 257 13.67 -9.17 1.20
C TRP A 257 12.80 -10.24 0.56
N SER A 258 13.29 -10.83 -0.53
CA SER A 258 12.74 -12.02 -1.16
C SER A 258 13.83 -12.80 -1.88
N LYS A 259 13.53 -14.04 -2.24
CA LYS A 259 14.45 -14.81 -3.12
C LYS A 259 14.65 -14.10 -4.45
N GLN A 260 13.60 -13.55 -5.05
CA GLN A 260 13.68 -12.85 -6.34
C GLN A 260 14.57 -11.60 -6.25
N LEU A 261 14.48 -10.84 -5.15
CA LEU A 261 15.38 -9.70 -4.93
C LEU A 261 16.83 -10.17 -4.72
N SER A 262 17.03 -11.21 -3.93
CA SER A 262 18.35 -11.81 -3.71
C SER A 262 19.00 -12.24 -5.03
N ASP A 263 18.25 -12.94 -5.87
CA ASP A 263 18.75 -13.44 -7.16
C ASP A 263 19.20 -12.28 -8.09
N ARG A 264 18.39 -11.20 -8.17
CA ARG A 264 18.73 -9.99 -8.95
C ARG A 264 19.97 -9.27 -8.42
N LEU A 265 20.09 -9.16 -7.09
CA LEU A 265 21.24 -8.53 -6.47
C LEU A 265 22.53 -9.38 -6.63
N HIS A 266 22.43 -10.71 -6.58
CA HIS A 266 23.55 -11.61 -6.89
C HIS A 266 24.01 -11.45 -8.35
N GLU A 267 23.07 -11.38 -9.28
CA GLU A 267 23.40 -11.17 -10.71
C GLU A 267 24.13 -9.82 -10.91
N GLN A 268 23.67 -8.78 -10.25
CA GLN A 268 24.21 -7.42 -10.40
C GLN A 268 25.52 -7.21 -9.65
N TRP A 269 25.62 -7.71 -8.41
CA TRP A 269 26.78 -7.43 -7.55
C TRP A 269 27.84 -8.55 -7.58
N LYS A 270 27.49 -9.73 -8.12
CA LYS A 270 28.39 -10.88 -8.27
C LYS A 270 29.16 -11.19 -6.98
N ASP A 271 30.48 -11.22 -7.08
CA ASP A 271 31.38 -11.53 -5.93
C ASP A 271 31.30 -10.50 -4.81
N GLU A 272 30.81 -9.26 -5.09
CA GLU A 272 30.61 -8.23 -4.09
C GLU A 272 29.27 -8.32 -3.35
N PHE A 273 28.42 -9.31 -3.62
CA PHE A 273 27.06 -9.38 -3.09
C PHE A 273 27.01 -9.20 -1.58
N LEU A 274 27.68 -10.07 -0.82
CA LEU A 274 27.68 -9.96 0.64
C LEU A 274 28.35 -8.67 1.12
N GLN A 275 29.46 -8.28 0.51
CA GLN A 275 30.24 -7.09 0.89
C GLN A 275 29.49 -5.78 0.66
N ASN A 276 28.45 -5.76 -0.19
CA ASN A 276 27.62 -4.61 -0.44
C ASN A 276 26.47 -4.46 0.58
N LEU A 277 26.01 -5.55 1.19
CA LEU A 277 24.83 -5.54 2.06
C LEU A 277 24.95 -4.57 3.26
N PRO A 278 26.09 -4.41 3.96
CA PRO A 278 26.21 -3.44 5.05
C PRO A 278 25.93 -2.00 4.65
N ALA A 279 26.13 -1.63 3.36
CA ALA A 279 25.82 -0.30 2.84
C ALA A 279 24.33 0.06 2.94
N LEU A 280 23.44 -0.92 3.07
CA LEU A 280 22.01 -0.67 3.29
C LEU A 280 21.76 0.08 4.61
N TRP A 281 22.64 -0.04 5.61
CA TRP A 281 22.50 0.60 6.91
C TRP A 281 23.63 1.59 7.23
N TYR A 282 24.84 1.35 6.74
CA TYR A 282 26.04 2.11 7.09
C TYR A 282 26.64 2.80 5.87
N ASP A 283 27.35 3.88 6.12
CA ASP A 283 28.15 4.51 5.06
C ASP A 283 29.46 3.70 4.89
N MET A 284 29.72 3.31 3.63
CA MET A 284 30.88 2.58 3.17
C MET A 284 31.66 3.38 2.11
N GLY A 285 31.59 4.71 2.17
CA GLY A 285 32.23 5.60 1.21
C GLY A 285 31.52 5.67 -0.14
N GLU A 286 32.27 5.84 -1.21
CA GLU A 286 31.73 6.14 -2.55
C GLU A 286 30.73 5.13 -3.10
N LYS A 287 30.81 3.85 -2.70
CA LYS A 287 29.87 2.84 -3.19
C LYS A 287 28.48 2.86 -2.54
N THR A 288 28.33 3.55 -1.41
CA THR A 288 27.08 3.53 -0.61
C THR A 288 25.88 3.99 -1.42
N GLY A 289 25.98 5.12 -2.11
CA GLY A 289 24.89 5.66 -2.92
C GLY A 289 24.49 4.70 -4.05
N ARG A 290 25.48 4.13 -4.75
CA ARG A 290 25.25 3.15 -5.82
C ARG A 290 24.51 1.91 -5.31
N VAL A 291 24.96 1.32 -4.20
CA VAL A 291 24.36 0.11 -3.63
C VAL A 291 22.91 0.35 -3.22
N ARG A 292 22.63 1.45 -2.52
CA ARG A 292 21.26 1.81 -2.09
C ARG A 292 20.34 2.07 -3.28
N THR A 293 20.82 2.76 -4.31
CA THR A 293 20.04 3.01 -5.53
C THR A 293 19.71 1.70 -6.25
N GLN A 294 20.67 0.81 -6.44
CA GLN A 294 20.46 -0.48 -7.10
C GLN A 294 19.51 -1.38 -6.31
N TYR A 295 19.63 -1.42 -4.99
CA TYR A 295 18.69 -2.14 -4.13
C TYR A 295 17.26 -1.61 -4.30
N MET A 296 17.06 -0.28 -4.25
CA MET A 296 15.74 0.33 -4.38
C MET A 296 15.15 0.18 -5.78
N GLU A 297 16.00 0.20 -6.82
CA GLU A 297 15.56 -0.03 -8.19
C GLU A 297 14.97 -1.43 -8.35
N HIS A 298 15.69 -2.47 -7.91
CA HIS A 298 15.20 -3.85 -7.93
C HIS A 298 13.99 -4.06 -7.03
N LEU A 299 13.99 -3.48 -5.83
CA LEU A 299 12.85 -3.55 -4.91
C LEU A 299 11.57 -3.02 -5.58
N THR A 300 11.62 -1.81 -6.12
CA THR A 300 10.44 -1.15 -6.70
C THR A 300 9.98 -1.80 -8.01
N ASP A 301 10.91 -2.35 -8.81
CA ASP A 301 10.56 -3.15 -9.98
C ASP A 301 9.88 -4.48 -9.60
N LEU A 302 10.27 -5.07 -8.47
CA LEU A 302 9.62 -6.28 -7.95
C LEU A 302 8.26 -5.99 -7.35
N VAL A 303 8.05 -4.85 -6.67
CA VAL A 303 6.72 -4.43 -6.23
C VAL A 303 5.77 -4.37 -7.43
N TYR A 304 6.18 -3.75 -8.52
CA TYR A 304 5.36 -3.76 -9.74
C TYR A 304 5.17 -5.17 -10.29
N SER A 305 6.26 -5.90 -10.57
CA SER A 305 6.16 -7.17 -11.31
C SER A 305 5.52 -8.31 -10.51
N CYS A 306 5.74 -8.35 -9.19
CA CYS A 306 5.17 -9.39 -8.33
C CYS A 306 3.78 -9.03 -7.82
N PHE A 307 3.51 -7.77 -7.49
CA PHE A 307 2.25 -7.33 -6.92
C PHE A 307 1.34 -6.67 -7.95
N SER A 308 1.43 -5.36 -8.16
CA SER A 308 0.39 -4.65 -8.90
C SER A 308 0.27 -5.09 -10.36
N GLY A 309 1.37 -5.44 -11.00
CA GLY A 309 1.38 -5.99 -12.37
C GLY A 309 0.75 -7.38 -12.45
N GLN A 310 1.00 -8.25 -11.45
CA GLN A 310 0.42 -9.59 -11.40
C GLN A 310 -1.09 -9.53 -11.13
N VAL A 311 -1.54 -8.72 -10.16
CA VAL A 311 -2.95 -8.50 -9.85
C VAL A 311 -3.67 -7.84 -11.02
N GLY A 312 -3.11 -6.77 -11.57
CA GLY A 312 -3.69 -6.06 -12.72
C GLY A 312 -3.79 -6.94 -13.97
N LYS A 313 -2.81 -7.83 -14.19
CA LYS A 313 -2.88 -8.81 -15.27
C LYS A 313 -4.00 -9.82 -15.03
N TRP A 314 -4.10 -10.38 -13.81
CA TRP A 314 -5.18 -11.30 -13.47
C TRP A 314 -6.55 -10.66 -13.71
N CYS A 315 -6.77 -9.43 -13.23
CA CYS A 315 -8.03 -8.70 -13.45
C CYS A 315 -8.33 -8.52 -14.94
N SER A 316 -7.33 -8.10 -15.73
CA SER A 316 -7.49 -7.92 -17.19
C SER A 316 -7.82 -9.23 -17.89
N ASP A 317 -7.19 -10.34 -17.52
CA ASP A 317 -7.46 -11.66 -18.09
C ASP A 317 -8.89 -12.15 -17.77
N HIS A 318 -9.51 -11.65 -16.69
CA HIS A 318 -10.87 -11.98 -16.26
C HIS A 318 -11.90 -10.88 -16.62
N GLY A 319 -11.52 -9.89 -17.42
CA GLY A 319 -12.43 -8.85 -17.94
C GLY A 319 -12.88 -7.83 -16.89
N VAL A 320 -12.15 -7.65 -15.80
CA VAL A 320 -12.39 -6.67 -14.75
C VAL A 320 -11.20 -5.75 -14.57
N GLU A 321 -11.36 -4.68 -13.79
CA GLU A 321 -10.30 -3.71 -13.53
C GLU A 321 -9.69 -3.90 -12.13
N TYR A 322 -8.45 -3.47 -11.98
CA TYR A 322 -7.74 -3.37 -10.71
C TYR A 322 -7.45 -1.90 -10.42
N ILE A 323 -7.90 -1.41 -9.28
CA ILE A 323 -7.74 -0.03 -8.83
C ILE A 323 -7.32 0.01 -7.36
N GLY A 324 -7.09 1.19 -6.83
CA GLY A 324 -6.75 1.43 -5.44
C GLY A 324 -5.79 2.58 -5.28
N HIS A 325 -5.23 2.71 -4.11
CA HIS A 325 -4.18 3.66 -3.79
C HIS A 325 -3.13 3.01 -2.89
N ILE A 326 -2.03 3.71 -2.68
CA ILE A 326 -0.98 3.32 -1.76
C ILE A 326 -0.98 4.28 -0.59
N ILE A 327 -0.28 3.93 0.48
CA ILE A 327 -0.27 4.75 1.69
C ILE A 327 0.33 6.13 1.42
N GLU A 328 -0.46 7.18 1.55
CA GLU A 328 -0.06 8.58 1.38
C GLU A 328 0.01 9.33 2.70
N ASP A 329 -0.54 8.77 3.76
CA ASP A 329 -0.44 9.33 5.08
C ASP A 329 1.01 9.70 5.36
N ASP A 330 1.26 10.92 5.75
CA ASP A 330 2.58 11.38 6.13
C ASP A 330 3.65 11.40 5.04
N ASN A 331 3.28 11.66 3.80
CA ASN A 331 4.18 11.72 2.64
C ASN A 331 4.84 10.37 2.34
N ALA A 332 4.15 9.26 2.57
CA ALA A 332 4.73 7.92 2.40
C ALA A 332 5.23 7.63 0.97
N HIS A 333 4.72 8.32 -0.04
CA HIS A 333 5.22 8.25 -1.42
C HIS A 333 6.68 8.63 -1.60
N THR A 334 7.20 9.46 -0.71
CA THR A 334 8.61 9.89 -0.74
C THR A 334 9.50 9.05 0.17
N ARG A 335 8.93 8.09 0.88
CA ARG A 335 9.62 7.25 1.86
C ARG A 335 10.06 5.94 1.23
N LEU A 336 11.31 5.90 0.88
CA LEU A 336 11.92 4.72 0.27
C LEU A 336 12.00 3.56 1.28
N ALA A 337 11.71 2.35 0.80
CA ALA A 337 11.80 1.08 1.54
C ALA A 337 10.84 0.95 2.74
N CYS A 338 9.82 1.78 2.86
CA CYS A 338 8.85 1.65 3.96
C CYS A 338 7.40 1.53 3.48
N SER A 339 6.97 2.33 2.53
CA SER A 339 5.67 2.19 1.88
C SER A 339 5.79 1.25 0.68
N ILE A 340 5.48 1.72 -0.51
CA ILE A 340 5.63 0.98 -1.77
C ILE A 340 6.93 1.31 -2.51
N GLY A 341 7.60 2.37 -2.11
CA GLY A 341 8.90 2.80 -2.62
C GLY A 341 8.87 3.67 -3.87
N HIS A 342 7.92 3.49 -4.79
CA HIS A 342 7.86 4.28 -6.03
C HIS A 342 6.46 4.32 -6.63
N TYR A 343 5.74 5.41 -6.42
CA TYR A 343 4.36 5.60 -6.86
C TYR A 343 4.12 5.24 -8.33
N PHE A 344 4.88 5.84 -9.26
CA PHE A 344 4.64 5.65 -10.70
C PHE A 344 4.94 4.23 -11.20
N LYS A 345 5.85 3.50 -10.55
CA LYS A 345 6.12 2.09 -10.90
C LYS A 345 4.97 1.19 -10.46
N GLU A 346 4.49 1.36 -9.24
CA GLU A 346 3.38 0.59 -8.69
C GLU A 346 2.10 0.84 -9.49
N MET A 347 1.73 2.11 -9.72
CA MET A 347 0.53 2.47 -10.47
C MET A 347 0.47 1.89 -11.89
N LYS A 348 1.58 1.44 -12.49
CA LYS A 348 1.54 0.75 -13.80
C LYS A 348 0.67 -0.51 -13.79
N GLY A 349 0.50 -1.17 -12.65
CA GLY A 349 -0.38 -2.34 -12.53
C GLY A 349 -1.86 -1.99 -12.57
N GLN A 350 -2.24 -0.81 -12.08
CA GLN A 350 -3.61 -0.40 -11.87
C GLN A 350 -4.27 0.24 -13.10
N HIS A 351 -5.60 0.17 -13.19
CA HIS A 351 -6.41 0.74 -14.28
C HIS A 351 -6.86 2.18 -14.02
N MET A 352 -6.71 2.67 -12.79
CA MET A 352 -6.79 4.09 -12.41
C MET A 352 -5.52 4.43 -11.64
N ALA A 353 -5.24 5.71 -11.47
CA ALA A 353 -4.17 6.14 -10.58
C ALA A 353 -4.79 6.72 -9.32
N GLY A 354 -4.64 6.05 -8.18
CA GLY A 354 -5.29 6.42 -6.93
C GLY A 354 -4.37 7.16 -5.96
N VAL A 355 -4.99 8.02 -5.17
CA VAL A 355 -4.44 8.67 -3.96
C VAL A 355 -5.53 8.74 -2.91
N ASP A 356 -5.12 9.02 -1.68
CA ASP A 356 -5.99 9.18 -0.53
C ASP A 356 -5.89 10.60 0.05
N VAL A 357 -7.00 11.17 0.53
CA VAL A 357 -7.06 12.46 1.24
C VAL A 357 -8.01 12.33 2.42
N VAL A 358 -7.44 11.96 3.54
CA VAL A 358 -8.12 11.66 4.80
C VAL A 358 -7.40 12.33 5.98
N HIS A 359 -7.83 12.13 7.20
CA HIS A 359 -7.11 12.49 8.44
C HIS A 359 -6.70 13.98 8.55
N HIS A 360 -7.46 14.92 8.00
CA HIS A 360 -7.10 16.35 7.97
C HIS A 360 -5.79 16.67 7.22
N GLN A 361 -5.41 15.84 6.27
CA GLN A 361 -4.22 16.09 5.42
C GLN A 361 -4.32 17.40 4.64
N ILE A 362 -5.52 17.80 4.24
CA ILE A 362 -5.78 19.07 3.56
C ILE A 362 -6.75 19.91 4.39
N VAL A 363 -6.25 21.05 4.87
CA VAL A 363 -7.04 22.01 5.66
C VAL A 363 -7.07 23.36 4.94
N PRO A 364 -8.24 23.95 4.68
CA PRO A 364 -8.35 25.25 3.98
C PRO A 364 -7.50 26.35 4.62
N GLY A 365 -6.64 26.97 3.80
CA GLY A 365 -5.81 28.08 4.25
C GLY A 365 -4.62 27.70 5.14
N PHE A 366 -4.37 26.39 5.34
CA PHE A 366 -3.25 25.91 6.14
C PHE A 366 -2.38 24.94 5.34
N THR A 367 -1.16 25.36 5.06
CA THR A 367 -0.15 24.57 4.30
C THR A 367 1.09 24.25 5.15
N GLY A 368 1.03 24.54 6.45
CA GLY A 368 2.13 24.25 7.37
C GLY A 368 2.26 22.77 7.68
N LYS A 369 3.18 22.43 8.56
CA LYS A 369 3.33 21.06 9.08
C LYS A 369 2.12 20.69 9.94
N ILE A 370 1.58 19.51 9.69
CA ILE A 370 0.53 18.90 10.48
C ILE A 370 1.16 17.77 11.30
N HIS A 371 1.03 17.85 12.62
CA HIS A 371 1.48 16.77 13.48
C HIS A 371 0.41 15.68 13.56
N GLN A 372 0.74 14.49 13.08
CA GLN A 372 -0.11 13.31 13.19
C GLN A 372 0.46 12.34 14.22
N TRP A 373 -0.40 11.76 15.02
CA TRP A 373 0.01 10.92 16.15
C TRP A 373 0.67 9.60 15.73
N ILE A 374 0.38 9.10 14.52
CA ILE A 374 0.97 7.85 13.99
C ILE A 374 2.34 8.09 13.38
N ALA A 375 2.54 9.22 12.70
CA ALA A 375 3.68 9.41 11.82
C ALA A 375 4.47 10.69 12.07
N GLY A 376 4.09 11.48 13.04
CA GLY A 376 4.78 12.72 13.37
C GLY A 376 4.39 13.88 12.46
N ASP A 377 5.36 14.68 12.03
CA ASP A 377 5.11 15.86 11.22
C ASP A 377 4.92 15.49 9.76
N SER A 378 3.77 15.84 9.18
CA SER A 378 3.50 15.72 7.75
C SER A 378 3.59 17.08 7.05
N ASP A 379 3.90 17.05 5.74
CA ASP A 379 4.12 18.25 4.94
C ASP A 379 2.82 18.71 4.27
N GLY A 380 2.20 19.75 4.80
CA GLY A 380 0.97 20.30 4.25
C GLY A 380 1.11 20.84 2.83
N GLU A 381 2.28 21.32 2.41
CA GLU A 381 2.51 21.75 1.02
C GLU A 381 2.45 20.56 0.06
N PHE A 382 3.01 19.39 0.47
CA PHE A 382 2.91 18.17 -0.32
C PHE A 382 1.45 17.76 -0.52
N PHE A 383 0.65 17.71 0.54
CA PHE A 383 -0.76 17.31 0.44
C PHE A 383 -1.57 18.30 -0.40
N HIS A 384 -1.38 19.60 -0.20
CA HIS A 384 -2.12 20.61 -0.96
C HIS A 384 -1.75 20.68 -2.45
N PHE A 385 -0.48 20.46 -2.81
CA PHE A 385 0.02 20.77 -4.15
C PHE A 385 0.65 19.58 -4.88
N GLY A 386 1.24 18.63 -4.17
CA GLY A 386 1.97 17.50 -4.73
C GLY A 386 1.11 16.24 -4.93
N LEU A 387 0.37 15.82 -3.90
CA LEU A 387 -0.31 14.52 -3.85
C LEU A 387 -1.24 14.28 -5.05
N ALA A 388 -2.22 15.16 -5.28
CA ALA A 388 -3.15 15.01 -6.40
C ALA A 388 -2.45 15.00 -7.77
N LYS A 389 -1.27 15.64 -7.89
CA LYS A 389 -0.48 15.64 -9.11
C LYS A 389 0.20 14.31 -9.39
N LEU A 390 0.52 13.51 -8.38
CA LEU A 390 1.00 12.15 -8.59
C LEU A 390 -0.07 11.34 -9.35
N ALA A 391 -1.31 11.31 -8.84
CA ALA A 391 -2.41 10.57 -9.47
C ALA A 391 -2.74 11.12 -10.87
N SER A 392 -2.97 12.44 -10.99
CA SER A 392 -3.34 13.03 -12.28
C SER A 392 -2.25 12.89 -13.34
N SER A 393 -0.97 12.96 -12.95
CA SER A 393 0.15 12.75 -13.87
C SER A 393 0.24 11.28 -14.30
N ALA A 394 0.13 10.33 -13.35
CA ALA A 394 0.16 8.90 -13.68
C ALA A 394 -1.03 8.51 -14.59
N ALA A 395 -2.23 9.05 -14.32
CA ALA A 395 -3.41 8.83 -15.14
C ALA A 395 -3.26 9.40 -16.56
N HIS A 396 -2.61 10.56 -16.69
CA HIS A 396 -2.39 11.20 -17.98
C HIS A 396 -1.29 10.52 -18.82
N LEU A 397 -0.23 10.06 -18.17
CA LEU A 397 0.93 9.46 -18.84
C LEU A 397 0.72 8.01 -19.29
N ASP A 398 -0.21 7.27 -18.66
CA ASP A 398 -0.49 5.87 -18.98
C ASP A 398 -1.85 5.71 -19.67
N PRO A 399 -1.89 5.42 -20.99
CA PRO A 399 -3.14 5.25 -21.75
C PRO A 399 -4.10 4.20 -21.19
N LYS A 400 -3.59 3.17 -20.48
CA LYS A 400 -4.39 2.13 -19.83
C LYS A 400 -5.37 2.73 -18.82
N LYS A 401 -5.01 3.81 -18.16
CA LYS A 401 -5.82 4.50 -17.15
C LYS A 401 -6.95 5.34 -17.76
N LYS A 402 -6.92 5.59 -19.07
CA LYS A 402 -7.94 6.41 -19.76
C LYS A 402 -8.14 7.78 -19.10
N ASN A 403 -7.04 8.36 -18.57
CA ASN A 403 -7.01 9.62 -17.82
C ASN A 403 -7.90 9.63 -16.57
N ARG A 404 -8.08 8.47 -15.90
CA ARG A 404 -8.82 8.35 -14.64
C ARG A 404 -7.86 8.46 -13.44
N ALA A 405 -7.99 9.55 -12.70
CA ALA A 405 -7.26 9.83 -11.46
C ALA A 405 -8.25 9.76 -10.29
N LEU A 406 -8.07 8.75 -9.45
CA LEU A 406 -8.93 8.42 -8.32
C LEU A 406 -8.45 9.08 -7.04
N CYS A 407 -9.38 9.52 -6.20
CA CYS A 407 -9.10 9.96 -4.83
C CYS A 407 -10.11 9.35 -3.87
N GLU A 408 -9.62 8.60 -2.87
CA GLU A 408 -10.36 8.38 -1.64
C GLU A 408 -10.47 9.72 -0.91
N ILE A 409 -11.64 10.07 -0.37
CA ILE A 409 -11.91 11.43 0.12
C ILE A 409 -12.90 11.44 1.28
N PHE A 410 -12.75 12.40 2.20
CA PHE A 410 -13.60 12.67 3.36
C PHE A 410 -13.33 11.80 4.58
N GLY A 411 -12.52 10.74 4.47
CA GLY A 411 -12.29 9.82 5.59
C GLY A 411 -11.65 10.48 6.80
N ASN A 412 -12.19 10.18 7.97
CA ASN A 412 -11.66 10.57 9.28
C ASN A 412 -11.42 12.08 9.52
N TYR A 413 -12.21 12.93 8.87
CA TYR A 413 -12.28 14.36 9.19
C TYR A 413 -13.22 14.64 10.40
N GLY A 414 -13.92 13.63 10.89
CA GLY A 414 -14.81 13.71 12.03
C GLY A 414 -16.21 14.23 11.70
N TRP A 415 -17.14 14.11 12.64
CA TRP A 415 -18.55 14.55 12.45
C TRP A 415 -18.71 16.07 12.27
N ALA A 416 -17.68 16.86 12.58
CA ALA A 416 -17.67 18.29 12.30
C ALA A 416 -17.44 18.62 10.82
N GLU A 417 -17.06 17.65 9.99
CA GLU A 417 -16.94 17.83 8.56
C GLU A 417 -18.32 18.09 7.94
N GLY A 418 -18.52 19.29 7.47
CA GLY A 418 -19.77 19.70 6.82
C GLY A 418 -19.69 19.62 5.31
N VAL A 419 -20.85 19.51 4.67
CA VAL A 419 -20.97 19.43 3.20
C VAL A 419 -20.30 20.60 2.47
N SER A 420 -20.25 21.79 3.09
CA SER A 420 -19.52 22.93 2.53
C SER A 420 -18.03 22.69 2.43
N PHE A 421 -17.43 22.08 3.44
CA PHE A 421 -16.03 21.66 3.42
C PHE A 421 -15.79 20.53 2.42
N MET A 422 -16.64 19.51 2.42
CA MET A 422 -16.57 18.41 1.43
C MET A 422 -16.60 18.95 0.01
N LYS A 423 -17.47 19.93 -0.27
CA LYS A 423 -17.52 20.59 -1.59
C LYS A 423 -16.25 21.35 -1.91
N TRP A 424 -15.68 22.04 -0.94
CA TRP A 424 -14.42 22.76 -1.10
C TRP A 424 -13.28 21.76 -1.43
N LEU A 425 -13.19 20.68 -0.66
CA LEU A 425 -12.17 19.65 -0.85
C LEU A 425 -12.31 18.96 -2.23
N THR A 426 -13.54 18.62 -2.61
CA THR A 426 -13.82 18.11 -3.98
C THR A 426 -13.30 19.08 -5.05
N ASN A 427 -13.62 20.37 -4.95
CA ASN A 427 -13.16 21.37 -5.93
C ASN A 427 -11.63 21.50 -5.92
N HIS A 428 -11.01 21.40 -4.74
CA HIS A 428 -9.57 21.42 -4.59
C HIS A 428 -8.90 20.27 -5.35
N MET A 429 -9.49 19.09 -5.30
CA MET A 429 -9.00 17.91 -6.01
C MET A 429 -9.31 17.97 -7.52
N LEU A 430 -10.52 18.37 -7.91
CA LEU A 430 -10.92 18.52 -9.31
C LEU A 430 -9.97 19.45 -10.09
N VAL A 431 -9.66 20.63 -9.55
CA VAL A 431 -8.77 21.59 -10.25
C VAL A 431 -7.31 21.10 -10.35
N ARG A 432 -6.97 20.03 -9.64
CA ARG A 432 -5.65 19.37 -9.71
C ARG A 432 -5.63 18.13 -10.59
N GLY A 433 -6.77 17.78 -11.18
CA GLY A 433 -6.87 16.72 -12.17
C GLY A 433 -7.44 15.41 -11.67
N ILE A 434 -7.92 15.35 -10.42
CA ILE A 434 -8.70 14.20 -9.93
C ILE A 434 -10.10 14.26 -10.55
N ASN A 435 -10.59 13.13 -11.04
CA ASN A 435 -11.89 13.03 -11.71
C ASN A 435 -12.71 11.79 -11.34
N GLU A 436 -12.16 10.90 -10.52
CA GLU A 436 -12.85 9.75 -9.92
C GLU A 436 -12.72 9.85 -8.39
N PHE A 437 -13.77 9.47 -7.66
CA PHE A 437 -13.80 9.65 -6.21
C PHE A 437 -14.33 8.41 -5.49
N THR A 438 -13.68 8.08 -4.37
CA THR A 438 -14.14 7.08 -3.41
C THR A 438 -14.47 7.78 -2.09
N PRO A 439 -15.72 8.29 -1.91
CA PRO A 439 -16.13 8.87 -0.63
C PRO A 439 -16.09 7.84 0.50
N HIS A 440 -15.41 8.17 1.58
CA HIS A 440 -15.25 7.34 2.76
C HIS A 440 -16.12 7.89 3.90
N ALA A 441 -17.19 7.21 4.38
CA ALA A 441 -17.77 5.99 3.88
C ALA A 441 -19.27 5.91 4.24
N PHE A 442 -19.99 5.02 3.56
CA PHE A 442 -21.29 4.56 4.05
C PHE A 442 -21.08 3.44 5.06
N SER A 443 -21.67 3.57 6.26
CA SER A 443 -21.69 2.53 7.29
C SER A 443 -23.12 2.27 7.74
N MET A 444 -23.50 1.00 7.75
CA MET A 444 -24.81 0.53 8.21
C MET A 444 -24.89 0.43 9.75
N THR A 445 -23.78 0.59 10.45
CA THR A 445 -23.71 0.62 11.91
C THR A 445 -23.95 2.04 12.41
N TYR A 446 -24.82 2.21 13.43
CA TYR A 446 -24.99 3.49 14.12
C TYR A 446 -25.17 3.28 15.63
N PRO A 447 -24.48 4.06 16.48
CA PRO A 447 -23.38 4.97 16.15
C PRO A 447 -22.11 4.18 15.73
N ASP A 448 -21.47 4.62 14.66
CA ASP A 448 -20.17 4.11 14.27
C ASP A 448 -19.08 5.16 14.58
N ARG A 449 -18.06 4.76 15.33
CA ARG A 449 -16.95 5.62 15.75
C ARG A 449 -15.70 5.46 14.88
N ASP A 450 -15.70 4.47 14.00
CA ASP A 450 -14.59 4.22 13.09
C ASP A 450 -14.57 5.29 12.00
N CYS A 451 -13.51 6.07 11.95
CA CYS A 451 -13.20 7.03 10.89
C CYS A 451 -14.40 7.87 10.36
N PRO A 452 -15.19 8.58 11.21
CA PRO A 452 -16.32 9.39 10.73
C PRO A 452 -15.86 10.54 9.81
N PRO A 453 -16.77 11.13 9.00
CA PRO A 453 -18.22 11.00 9.03
C PRO A 453 -18.76 9.81 8.23
N HIS A 454 -20.01 9.39 8.53
CA HIS A 454 -20.78 8.42 7.76
C HIS A 454 -21.99 9.11 7.15
N PHE A 455 -22.19 8.94 5.85
CA PHE A 455 -23.03 9.86 5.07
C PHE A 455 -24.52 9.75 5.36
N TYR A 456 -25.05 8.53 5.47
CA TYR A 456 -26.44 8.31 5.83
C TYR A 456 -26.63 8.07 7.33
N ALA A 457 -25.71 7.33 7.98
CA ALA A 457 -25.71 7.00 9.41
C ALA A 457 -27.08 6.50 9.91
N ARG A 458 -27.75 5.63 9.16
CA ARG A 458 -29.09 5.11 9.47
C ARG A 458 -30.12 6.20 9.72
N GLY A 459 -30.09 7.25 8.89
CA GLY A 459 -30.99 8.39 9.00
C GLY A 459 -30.64 9.41 10.08
N ASN A 460 -29.52 9.22 10.79
CA ASN A 460 -29.12 10.13 11.86
C ASN A 460 -28.17 11.25 11.40
N ASN A 461 -27.72 11.25 10.14
CA ASN A 461 -26.95 12.37 9.59
C ASN A 461 -27.89 13.43 9.01
N PRO A 462 -28.06 14.59 9.68
CA PRO A 462 -28.96 15.64 9.21
C PRO A 462 -28.49 16.31 7.92
N GLN A 463 -27.25 16.12 7.52
CA GLN A 463 -26.69 16.67 6.29
C GLN A 463 -26.90 15.76 5.06
N PHE A 464 -27.47 14.57 5.21
CA PHE A 464 -27.66 13.62 4.11
C PHE A 464 -28.33 14.22 2.87
N PRO A 465 -29.42 15.01 2.97
CA PRO A 465 -30.04 15.62 1.76
C PRO A 465 -29.13 16.60 1.03
N ALA A 466 -28.24 17.29 1.75
CA ALA A 466 -27.24 18.17 1.15
C ALA A 466 -26.07 17.37 0.57
N PHE A 467 -25.67 16.27 1.22
CA PHE A 467 -24.68 15.32 0.72
C PHE A 467 -25.13 14.68 -0.60
N ALA A 468 -26.38 14.25 -0.71
CA ALA A 468 -26.92 13.70 -1.97
C ALA A 468 -26.80 14.71 -3.14
N LYS A 469 -27.04 16.00 -2.91
CA LYS A 469 -26.83 17.05 -3.90
C LYS A 469 -25.33 17.25 -4.23
N LEU A 470 -24.47 17.12 -3.24
CA LEU A 470 -23.02 17.16 -3.46
C LEU A 470 -22.56 16.02 -4.37
N MET A 471 -23.05 14.80 -4.16
CA MET A 471 -22.71 13.65 -5.03
C MET A 471 -23.14 13.90 -6.48
N GLN A 472 -24.32 14.42 -6.71
CA GLN A 472 -24.78 14.82 -8.06
C GLN A 472 -23.89 15.91 -8.67
N TYR A 473 -23.41 16.87 -7.86
CA TYR A 473 -22.45 17.88 -8.31
C TYR A 473 -21.11 17.24 -8.68
N MET A 474 -20.59 16.33 -7.87
CA MET A 474 -19.33 15.64 -8.10
C MET A 474 -19.38 14.82 -9.40
N GLN A 475 -20.48 14.08 -9.65
CA GLN A 475 -20.68 13.32 -10.90
C GLN A 475 -20.57 14.23 -12.15
N ARG A 476 -21.29 15.35 -12.13
CA ARG A 476 -21.25 16.31 -13.26
C ARG A 476 -19.86 16.92 -13.43
N SER A 477 -19.22 17.28 -12.33
CA SER A 477 -17.90 17.93 -12.36
C SER A 477 -16.81 16.98 -12.83
N GLY A 478 -16.84 15.69 -12.46
CA GLY A 478 -15.94 14.66 -12.99
C GLY A 478 -16.04 14.51 -14.51
N SER A 479 -17.27 14.57 -15.05
CA SER A 479 -17.50 14.49 -16.50
C SER A 479 -16.98 15.70 -17.30
N LEU A 480 -16.73 16.86 -16.65
CA LEU A 480 -16.11 18.03 -17.31
C LEU A 480 -14.62 17.87 -17.58
N HIS A 481 -13.94 17.01 -16.81
CA HIS A 481 -12.51 16.76 -17.02
C HIS A 481 -12.28 16.16 -18.42
N PRO A 482 -11.23 16.58 -19.16
CA PRO A 482 -10.91 16.04 -20.47
C PRO A 482 -10.46 14.59 -20.33
N ALA A 483 -11.42 13.68 -20.20
CA ALA A 483 -11.16 12.28 -20.42
C ALA A 483 -10.80 12.09 -21.91
N LEU A 484 -9.73 11.36 -22.18
CA LEU A 484 -9.57 10.78 -23.52
C LEU A 484 -10.82 9.93 -23.79
N PRO A 485 -11.30 9.84 -25.05
CA PRO A 485 -12.48 9.02 -25.35
C PRO A 485 -12.28 7.62 -24.77
N ARG A 486 -13.28 7.17 -24.01
CA ARG A 486 -13.30 5.83 -23.37
C ARG A 486 -13.37 4.75 -24.44
#